data_92b309d9d7af956077c380e925005aa9
#
_entry.id   92b309d9d7af956077c380e925005aa9
#
_cell.length_a   1.000
_cell.length_b   1.000
_cell.length_c   1.000
_cell.angle_alpha   90.00
_cell.angle_beta   90.00
_cell.angle_gamma   90.00
#
_symmetry.space_group_name_H-M   'P 1'
#
loop_
_entity.id
_entity.type
_entity.pdbx_description
1 polymer ?
#
loop_
_entity_poly.entity_id
_entity_poly.type
_entity_poly.pdbx_seq_one_letter_code
_entity_poly.pdbx_strand_id
1 'polypeptide(L)'
;MKIVEHDTDLGRDMLESLQEVRDHLDGKIALPGRVIEPMTAARVKAIRKSVAKSTKAFERRFRVPARTLEGWEQGRRIDIAAAVLMTVIAKDPDAVERALAED
;
A
#
# COMPACT_ATOMS: atom_id res chain seq x y z
N MET A 1 7.05 4.74 -26.86
CA MET A 1 6.83 5.50 -26.64
C MET A 1 7.57 6.35 -26.46
N LYS A 2 8.04 6.77 -26.60
CA LYS A 2 8.74 7.47 -26.43
C LYS A 2 8.20 8.42 -26.03
N ILE A 3 7.39 8.54 -25.77
CA ILE A 3 6.79 9.33 -25.29
C ILE A 3 7.48 10.34 -25.26
N VAL A 4 7.74 11.03 -25.36
CA VAL A 4 8.14 11.99 -25.14
C VAL A 4 9.25 11.85 -24.49
N GLU A 5 10.23 11.98 -24.91
CA GLU A 5 11.32 11.71 -24.41
C GLU A 5 11.56 12.30 -23.19
N HIS A 6 11.47 13.47 -22.95
CA HIS A 6 11.85 13.98 -21.79
C HIS A 6 10.85 13.83 -20.81
N ASP A 7 9.77 14.00 -21.11
CA ASP A 7 8.77 13.81 -20.21
C ASP A 7 8.95 12.47 -19.90
N THR A 8 9.45 11.80 -20.88
CA THR A 8 9.54 10.50 -20.67
C THR A 8 10.61 10.12 -19.76
N ASP A 9 11.58 10.90 -19.49
CA ASP A 9 12.60 10.52 -18.55
C ASP A 9 12.02 10.39 -17.17
N LEU A 10 11.24 11.36 -16.76
CA LEU A 10 10.61 11.30 -15.47
C LEU A 10 9.57 10.20 -15.45
N GLY A 11 8.77 10.11 -16.49
CA GLY A 11 7.76 9.08 -16.55
C GLY A 11 8.38 7.70 -16.56
N ARG A 12 9.49 7.56 -17.23
CA ARG A 12 10.15 6.29 -17.29
C ARG A 12 10.72 5.92 -15.93
N ASP A 13 11.29 6.87 -15.20
CA ASP A 13 11.79 6.59 -13.88
C ASP A 13 10.68 6.14 -12.97
N MET A 14 9.54 6.79 -13.06
CA MET A 14 8.40 6.40 -12.25
C MET A 14 7.91 5.02 -12.63
N LEU A 15 7.85 4.73 -13.92
CA LEU A 15 7.42 3.42 -14.37
C LEU A 15 8.40 2.35 -13.94
N GLU A 16 9.68 2.66 -13.99
CA GLU A 16 10.67 1.69 -13.56
C GLU A 16 10.56 1.42 -12.07
N SER A 17 10.30 2.46 -11.29
CA SER A 17 10.13 2.27 -9.86
C SER A 17 8.93 1.40 -9.56
N LEU A 18 7.82 1.67 -10.25
CA LEU A 18 6.63 0.86 -10.07
C LEU A 18 6.87 -0.56 -10.55
N GLN A 19 7.62 -0.69 -11.63
CA GLN A 19 7.93 -1.99 -12.18
C GLN A 19 8.79 -2.77 -11.20
N GLU A 20 9.74 -2.12 -10.55
CA GLU A 20 10.58 -2.78 -9.59
C GLU A 20 9.77 -3.28 -8.39
N VAL A 21 8.84 -2.47 -7.92
CA VAL A 21 7.99 -2.89 -6.83
C VAL A 21 7.15 -4.07 -7.29
N ARG A 22 6.60 -3.99 -8.47
CA ARG A 22 5.78 -5.07 -8.99
C ARG A 22 6.59 -6.32 -9.19
N ASP A 23 7.81 -6.19 -9.74
CA ASP A 23 8.65 -7.34 -9.97
C ASP A 23 9.05 -7.99 -8.66
N HIS A 24 9.28 -7.18 -7.66
CA HIS A 24 9.62 -7.70 -6.35
C HIS A 24 8.45 -8.52 -5.79
N LEU A 25 7.24 -7.99 -5.92
CA LEU A 25 6.07 -8.69 -5.45
C LEU A 25 5.83 -9.95 -6.29
N ASP A 26 5.99 -9.84 -7.59
CA ASP A 26 5.81 -11.00 -8.47
C ASP A 26 6.86 -12.05 -8.19
N GLY A 27 8.06 -11.62 -7.87
CA GLY A 27 9.12 -12.54 -7.53
C GLY A 27 8.76 -13.36 -6.31
N LYS A 28 8.09 -12.73 -5.34
CA LYS A 28 7.66 -13.45 -4.18
C LYS A 28 6.59 -14.46 -4.54
N ILE A 29 5.71 -14.09 -5.45
CA ILE A 29 4.67 -14.99 -5.88
C ILE A 29 5.27 -16.15 -6.66
N ALA A 30 6.28 -15.85 -7.47
CA ALA A 30 6.85 -16.86 -8.33
C ALA A 30 7.72 -17.85 -7.57
N LEU A 31 8.14 -17.51 -6.36
CA LEU A 31 8.98 -18.42 -5.62
C LEU A 31 8.18 -19.68 -5.26
N PRO A 32 8.77 -20.83 -5.45
CA PRO A 32 8.07 -22.06 -5.15
C PRO A 32 7.58 -22.09 -3.72
N GLY A 33 6.35 -22.48 -3.55
CA GLY A 33 5.81 -22.62 -2.21
C GLY A 33 5.44 -21.31 -1.56
N ARG A 34 5.57 -20.21 -2.30
CA ARG A 34 5.27 -18.95 -1.71
C ARG A 34 4.09 -18.32 -2.36
N VAL A 35 3.14 -17.89 -1.56
CA VAL A 35 1.93 -17.28 -2.08
C VAL A 35 1.78 -15.93 -1.41
N ILE A 36 1.52 -14.90 -2.17
CA ILE A 36 1.26 -13.59 -1.64
C ILE A 36 -0.22 -13.49 -1.42
N GLU A 37 -0.61 -13.26 -0.20
CA GLU A 37 -2.01 -13.13 0.11
C GLU A 37 -2.54 -11.83 -0.44
N PRO A 38 -3.69 -11.84 -1.07
CA PRO A 38 -4.28 -10.60 -1.55
C PRO A 38 -4.69 -9.75 -0.36
N MET A 39 -4.76 -8.44 -0.57
CA MET A 39 -5.21 -7.54 0.47
C MET A 39 -6.73 -7.59 0.48
N THR A 40 -7.28 -8.43 1.33
CA THR A 40 -8.71 -8.62 1.41
C THR A 40 -9.30 -7.71 2.47
N ALA A 41 -10.61 -7.61 2.50
CA ALA A 41 -11.30 -6.82 3.52
C ALA A 41 -10.94 -7.31 4.91
N ALA A 42 -10.87 -8.62 5.09
CA ALA A 42 -10.53 -9.19 6.40
C ALA A 42 -9.10 -8.82 6.79
N ARG A 43 -8.19 -8.83 5.83
CA ARG A 43 -6.81 -8.50 6.12
C ARG A 43 -6.66 -7.02 6.45
N VAL A 44 -7.36 -6.15 5.73
CA VAL A 44 -7.36 -4.72 6.02
C VAL A 44 -7.83 -4.49 7.45
N LYS A 45 -8.91 -5.15 7.83
CA LYS A 45 -9.46 -5.00 9.16
C LYS A 45 -8.50 -5.51 10.22
N ALA A 46 -7.83 -6.63 9.95
CA ALA A 46 -6.87 -7.18 10.88
C ALA A 46 -5.69 -6.23 11.08
N ILE A 47 -5.21 -5.64 10.00
CA ILE A 47 -4.10 -4.69 10.07
C ILE A 47 -4.54 -3.47 10.87
N ARG A 48 -5.73 -2.95 10.58
CA ARG A 48 -6.21 -1.79 11.31
C ARG A 48 -6.30 -2.08 12.81
N LYS A 49 -6.84 -3.24 13.16
CA LYS A 49 -6.98 -3.57 14.57
C LYS A 49 -5.64 -3.71 15.27
N SER A 50 -4.60 -4.09 14.54
CA SER A 50 -3.29 -4.27 15.15
C SER A 50 -2.62 -2.94 15.45
N VAL A 51 -3.02 -1.86 14.80
CA VAL A 51 -2.34 -0.57 14.96
C VAL A 51 -3.25 0.57 15.43
N ALA A 52 -4.55 0.37 15.42
CA ALA A 52 -5.47 1.43 15.83
C ALA A 52 -6.79 0.85 16.32
N LYS A 53 -7.41 1.52 17.27
CA LYS A 53 -8.64 1.03 17.83
C LYS A 53 -9.82 1.20 16.90
N SER A 54 -9.79 2.19 16.06
CA SER A 54 -10.92 2.50 15.20
C SER A 54 -10.43 3.04 13.89
N THR A 55 -11.33 3.17 12.92
CA THR A 55 -10.97 3.74 11.63
C THR A 55 -10.59 5.20 11.78
N LYS A 56 -11.22 5.90 12.72
CA LYS A 56 -10.87 7.30 12.96
C LYS A 56 -9.49 7.40 13.59
N ALA A 57 -9.12 6.51 14.49
CA ALA A 57 -7.80 6.51 15.07
C ALA A 57 -6.75 6.19 14.01
N PHE A 58 -7.07 5.28 13.10
CA PHE A 58 -6.19 4.92 12.00
C PHE A 58 -5.99 6.15 11.10
N GLU A 59 -7.06 6.86 10.81
CA GLU A 59 -6.97 8.05 9.97
C GLU A 59 -6.05 9.09 10.60
N ARG A 60 -6.18 9.31 11.90
CA ARG A 60 -5.34 10.29 12.57
C ARG A 60 -3.87 9.88 12.53
N ARG A 61 -3.62 8.59 12.62
CA ARG A 61 -2.26 8.11 12.69
C ARG A 61 -1.59 8.03 11.33
N PHE A 62 -2.33 7.59 10.31
CA PHE A 62 -1.75 7.33 9.01
C PHE A 62 -2.34 8.16 7.87
N ARG A 63 -3.27 9.04 8.19
CA ARG A 63 -3.87 9.95 7.21
C ARG A 63 -4.60 9.23 6.09
N VAL A 64 -5.04 8.03 6.32
CA VAL A 64 -5.92 7.33 5.39
C VAL A 64 -7.33 7.67 5.84
N PRO A 65 -8.15 8.27 4.98
CA PRO A 65 -9.49 8.67 5.40
C PRO A 65 -10.28 7.51 5.96
N ALA A 66 -10.93 7.73 7.08
CA ALA A 66 -11.70 6.67 7.74
C ALA A 66 -12.73 6.08 6.80
N ARG A 67 -13.37 6.92 6.00
CA ARG A 67 -14.37 6.46 5.06
C ARG A 67 -13.77 5.52 4.01
N THR A 68 -12.58 5.82 3.53
CA THR A 68 -11.89 4.97 2.57
C THR A 68 -11.56 3.63 3.21
N LEU A 69 -11.03 3.67 4.42
CA LEU A 69 -10.65 2.47 5.12
C LEU A 69 -11.88 1.60 5.37
N GLU A 70 -12.97 2.22 5.79
CA GLU A 70 -14.21 1.49 6.03
C GLU A 70 -14.73 0.84 4.76
N GLY A 71 -14.58 1.53 3.63
CA GLY A 71 -14.97 0.96 2.36
C GLY A 71 -14.18 -0.30 2.06
N TRP A 72 -12.87 -0.27 2.30
CA TRP A 72 -12.05 -1.45 2.08
C TRP A 72 -12.46 -2.59 3.02
N GLU A 73 -12.78 -2.26 4.26
CA GLU A 73 -13.18 -3.27 5.23
C GLU A 73 -14.54 -3.87 4.88
N GLN A 74 -15.32 -3.15 4.08
CA GLN A 74 -16.61 -3.64 3.65
C GLN A 74 -16.55 -4.32 2.28
N GLY A 75 -15.36 -4.50 1.75
CA GLY A 75 -15.20 -5.23 0.51
C GLY A 75 -14.95 -4.41 -0.72
N ARG A 76 -14.82 -3.07 -0.58
CA ARG A 76 -14.50 -2.28 -1.72
C ARG A 76 -13.11 -2.61 -2.20
N ARG A 77 -12.93 -2.50 -3.51
CA ARG A 77 -11.65 -2.85 -4.09
C ARG A 77 -10.54 -1.94 -3.59
N ILE A 78 -9.41 -2.52 -3.27
CA ILE A 78 -8.26 -1.76 -2.85
C ILE A 78 -7.24 -1.84 -3.97
N ASP A 79 -6.68 -0.72 -4.37
CA ASP A 79 -5.74 -0.72 -5.48
C ASP A 79 -4.35 -1.11 -4.98
N ILE A 80 -3.45 -1.32 -5.93
CA ILE A 80 -2.12 -1.82 -5.61
C ILE A 80 -1.37 -0.88 -4.69
N ALA A 81 -1.43 0.41 -4.95
CA ALA A 81 -0.69 1.36 -4.12
C ALA A 81 -1.21 1.33 -2.69
N ALA A 82 -2.51 1.26 -2.52
CA ALA A 82 -3.10 1.19 -1.19
C ALA A 82 -2.74 -0.12 -0.50
N ALA A 83 -2.70 -1.20 -1.26
CA ALA A 83 -2.32 -2.50 -0.69
C ALA A 83 -0.86 -2.47 -0.21
N VAL A 84 0.01 -1.82 -0.97
CA VAL A 84 1.40 -1.67 -0.58
C VAL A 84 1.48 -0.85 0.70
N LEU A 85 0.74 0.26 0.76
CA LEU A 85 0.74 1.09 1.95
C LEU A 85 0.28 0.29 3.18
N MET A 86 -0.79 -0.46 3.03
CA MET A 86 -1.29 -1.26 4.14
C MET A 86 -0.26 -2.29 4.60
N THR A 87 0.48 -2.85 3.65
CA THR A 87 1.52 -3.82 3.98
C THR A 87 2.64 -3.16 4.77
N VAL A 88 3.04 -1.95 4.36
CA VAL A 88 4.09 -1.22 5.07
C VAL A 88 3.62 -0.86 6.47
N ILE A 89 2.38 -0.41 6.59
CA ILE A 89 1.82 -0.08 7.90
C ILE A 89 1.82 -1.32 8.80
N ALA A 90 1.49 -2.47 8.24
CA ALA A 90 1.46 -3.69 9.04
C ALA A 90 2.83 -4.06 9.55
N LYS A 91 3.86 -3.80 8.76
CA LYS A 91 5.21 -4.22 9.12
C LYS A 91 5.97 -3.18 9.92
N ASP A 92 5.75 -1.93 9.65
CA ASP A 92 6.49 -0.87 10.34
C ASP A 92 5.63 0.37 10.46
N PRO A 93 4.63 0.33 11.31
CA PRO A 93 3.71 1.47 11.44
C PRO A 93 4.41 2.73 11.92
N ASP A 94 5.44 2.58 12.74
CA ASP A 94 6.11 3.76 13.27
C ASP A 94 6.86 4.51 12.18
N ALA A 95 7.41 3.80 11.21
CA ALA A 95 8.11 4.46 10.11
C ALA A 95 7.15 5.30 9.29
N VAL A 96 5.95 4.79 9.05
CA VAL A 96 4.96 5.54 8.29
C VAL A 96 4.54 6.77 9.07
N GLU A 97 4.32 6.60 10.35
CA GLU A 97 3.89 7.71 11.19
C GLU A 97 4.97 8.80 11.22
N ARG A 98 6.23 8.42 11.33
CA ARG A 98 7.31 9.38 11.32
C ARG A 98 7.39 10.10 9.99
N ALA A 99 7.24 9.37 8.90
CA ALA A 99 7.32 9.96 7.58
C ALA A 99 6.24 11.02 7.39
N LEU A 100 5.04 10.75 7.89
CA LEU A 100 3.94 11.69 7.75
C LEU A 100 4.09 12.87 8.71
N ALA A 101 4.70 12.65 9.85
CA ALA A 101 4.85 13.71 10.83
C ALA A 101 5.87 14.76 10.42
N GLU A 102 6.76 14.39 9.51
CA GLU A 102 7.78 15.34 9.09
C GLU A 102 7.27 16.35 8.10
N ASP A 103 6.09 16.18 7.61
CA ASP A 103 5.52 17.19 6.75
C ASP A 103 4.99 18.32 7.60
#